data_798bd556f734c91f1af332f1d926fc93
#
_entry.id   798bd556f734c91f1af332f1d926fc93
#
_cell.length_a   1.000
_cell.length_b   1.000
_cell.length_c   1.000
_cell.angle_alpha   90.00
_cell.angle_beta   90.00
_cell.angle_gamma   90.00
#
_symmetry.space_group_name_H-M   'P 1'
#
loop_
_entity.id
_entity.type
_entity.pdbx_description
1 polymer ?
#
loop_
_entity_poly.entity_id
_entity_poly.type
_entity_poly.pdbx_seq_one_letter_code
_entity_poly.pdbx_strand_id
1 'polypeptide(L)'
;LQNAETGDKKCQLAVDMECYKLRKILGSYAAALGHVDAIVFTAGVGENAGEIRQRVLEGLDCLGIEIDKAKNLGTRSKHGETLISTPASKIKVFMIPTNEELVFVEDVVGILNKTYDDHMVYQYTFLKK
;
A
#
# COMPACT_ATOMS: atom_id res chain seq x y z
N LEU A 1 4.17 11.54 11.68
CA LEU A 1 2.78 11.57 12.17
C LEU A 1 2.72 12.13 13.60
N GLN A 2 3.38 11.54 14.56
CA GLN A 2 3.28 11.90 15.97
C GLN A 2 3.43 13.42 16.24
N ASN A 3 4.43 14.09 15.67
CA ASN A 3 4.60 15.55 15.84
C ASN A 3 3.51 16.36 15.12
N ALA A 4 2.98 15.84 14.01
CA ALA A 4 1.85 16.48 13.33
C ALA A 4 0.56 16.44 14.20
N GLU A 5 0.33 15.33 14.89
CA GLU A 5 -0.81 15.15 15.79
C GLU A 5 -0.71 16.04 17.04
N THR A 6 0.50 16.34 17.49
CA THR A 6 0.75 17.25 18.62
C THR A 6 0.72 18.74 18.24
N GLY A 7 0.41 19.07 16.99
CA GLY A 7 0.17 20.45 16.53
C GLY A 7 1.36 21.14 15.87
N ASP A 8 2.43 20.40 15.56
CA ASP A 8 3.54 20.95 14.75
C ASP A 8 3.05 21.22 13.32
N LYS A 9 2.90 22.49 12.97
CA LYS A 9 2.39 22.94 11.68
C LYS A 9 3.26 22.52 10.49
N LYS A 10 4.58 22.41 10.67
CA LYS A 10 5.48 21.98 9.61
C LYS A 10 5.34 20.47 9.34
N CYS A 11 5.25 19.69 10.42
CA CYS A 11 5.01 18.25 10.31
C CYS A 11 3.62 17.96 9.72
N GLN A 12 2.60 18.75 10.12
CA GLN A 12 1.25 18.63 9.57
C GLN A 12 1.25 18.95 8.06
N LEU A 13 1.87 20.05 7.65
CA LEU A 13 2.00 20.41 6.25
C LEU A 13 2.70 19.31 5.42
N ALA A 14 3.78 18.72 5.94
CA ALA A 14 4.48 17.65 5.27
C ALA A 14 3.59 16.41 5.03
N VAL A 15 2.79 16.02 6.04
CA VAL A 15 1.81 14.94 5.92
C VAL A 15 0.73 15.27 4.90
N ASP A 16 0.20 16.48 4.94
CA ASP A 16 -0.86 16.92 4.01
C ASP A 16 -0.35 16.95 2.57
N MET A 17 0.87 17.43 2.35
CA MET A 17 1.51 17.43 1.02
C MET A 17 1.71 16.01 0.49
N GLU A 18 2.18 15.09 1.30
CA GLU A 18 2.37 13.68 0.90
C GLU A 18 1.03 13.02 0.55
N CYS A 19 0.02 13.17 1.41
CA CYS A 19 -1.31 12.62 1.14
C CYS A 19 -1.93 13.22 -0.13
N TYR A 20 -1.78 14.54 -0.33
CA TYR A 20 -2.26 15.21 -1.54
C TYR A 20 -1.57 14.69 -2.80
N LYS A 21 -0.24 14.53 -2.76
CA LYS A 21 0.54 13.98 -3.87
C LYS A 21 0.09 12.56 -4.23
N LEU A 22 -0.03 11.68 -3.23
CA LEU A 22 -0.49 10.31 -3.44
C LEU A 22 -1.91 10.26 -4.00
N ARG A 23 -2.83 11.10 -3.51
CA ARG A 23 -4.19 11.22 -4.06
C ARG A 23 -4.19 11.61 -5.54
N LYS A 24 -3.36 12.60 -5.91
CA LYS A 24 -3.22 12.99 -7.34
C LYS A 24 -2.73 11.84 -8.20
N ILE A 25 -1.75 11.08 -7.73
CA ILE A 25 -1.20 9.93 -8.45
C ILE A 25 -2.28 8.85 -8.61
N LEU A 26 -3.01 8.51 -7.55
CA LEU A 26 -4.12 7.56 -7.62
C LEU A 26 -5.19 8.01 -8.62
N GLY A 27 -5.59 9.28 -8.58
CA GLY A 27 -6.55 9.84 -9.52
C GLY A 27 -6.07 9.78 -10.97
N SER A 28 -4.79 10.06 -11.20
CA SER A 28 -4.19 9.99 -12.54
C SER A 28 -4.16 8.56 -13.08
N TYR A 29 -3.84 7.58 -12.25
CA TYR A 29 -3.87 6.16 -12.64
C TYR A 29 -5.30 5.67 -12.88
N ALA A 30 -6.26 6.07 -12.04
CA ALA A 30 -7.66 5.73 -12.26
C ALA A 30 -8.16 6.25 -13.62
N ALA A 31 -7.78 7.48 -13.98
CA ALA A 31 -8.12 8.06 -15.29
C ALA A 31 -7.42 7.33 -16.44
N ALA A 32 -6.14 6.97 -16.29
CA ALA A 32 -5.38 6.28 -17.32
C ALA A 32 -5.86 4.84 -17.56
N LEU A 33 -6.26 4.14 -16.49
CA LEU A 33 -6.77 2.76 -16.57
C LEU A 33 -8.22 2.70 -17.09
N GLY A 34 -9.01 3.77 -16.88
CA GLY A 34 -10.43 3.79 -17.20
C GLY A 34 -11.31 2.92 -16.29
N HIS A 35 -10.75 1.90 -15.67
CA HIS A 35 -11.41 1.03 -14.68
C HIS A 35 -10.40 0.61 -13.60
N VAL A 36 -10.86 0.57 -12.36
CA VAL A 36 -10.05 0.16 -11.20
C VAL A 36 -10.85 -0.83 -10.36
N ASP A 37 -10.34 -2.04 -10.20
CA ASP A 37 -10.95 -3.09 -9.35
C ASP A 37 -10.50 -2.97 -7.90
N ALA A 38 -9.22 -2.65 -7.70
CA ALA A 38 -8.62 -2.59 -6.38
C ALA A 38 -7.51 -1.55 -6.28
N ILE A 39 -7.32 -1.05 -5.05
CA ILE A 39 -6.16 -0.26 -4.61
C ILE A 39 -5.43 -1.06 -3.53
N VAL A 40 -4.12 -1.15 -3.65
CA VAL A 40 -3.28 -1.85 -2.67
C VAL A 40 -2.33 -0.86 -2.01
N PHE A 41 -2.35 -0.82 -0.68
CA PHE A 41 -1.34 -0.15 0.13
C PHE A 41 -0.33 -1.17 0.62
N THR A 42 0.94 -0.86 0.42
CA THR A 42 2.06 -1.75 0.73
C THR A 42 3.26 -0.94 1.21
N ALA A 43 4.35 -1.60 1.56
CA ALA A 43 5.57 -1.02 2.14
C ALA A 43 5.34 -0.27 3.46
N GLY A 44 6.41 0.20 4.09
CA GLY A 44 6.42 0.69 5.46
C GLY A 44 5.26 1.61 5.86
N VAL A 45 5.04 2.70 5.13
CA VAL A 45 3.97 3.67 5.42
C VAL A 45 2.61 3.11 5.03
N GLY A 46 2.49 2.51 3.84
CA GLY A 46 1.24 1.92 3.37
C GLY A 46 0.71 0.82 4.28
N GLU A 47 1.60 0.03 4.86
CA GLU A 47 1.25 -1.07 5.75
C GLU A 47 0.90 -0.62 7.17
N ASN A 48 1.62 0.39 7.70
CA ASN A 48 1.60 0.69 9.12
C ASN A 48 0.96 2.01 9.53
N ALA A 49 0.60 2.88 8.56
CA ALA A 49 0.00 4.18 8.83
C ALA A 49 -1.45 4.27 8.30
N GLY A 50 -2.39 3.77 9.09
CA GLY A 50 -3.83 3.81 8.76
C GLY A 50 -4.36 5.23 8.52
N GLU A 51 -3.83 6.21 9.25
CA GLU A 51 -4.14 7.63 9.12
C GLU A 51 -3.74 8.16 7.74
N ILE A 52 -2.57 7.77 7.24
CA ILE A 52 -2.11 8.15 5.90
C ILE A 52 -3.02 7.53 4.84
N ARG A 53 -3.30 6.22 4.94
CA ARG A 53 -4.21 5.54 4.01
C ARG A 53 -5.57 6.23 3.95
N GLN A 54 -6.14 6.58 5.12
CA GLN A 54 -7.41 7.28 5.20
C GLN A 54 -7.33 8.65 4.52
N ARG A 55 -6.34 9.49 4.85
CA ARG A 55 -6.17 10.83 4.28
C ARG A 55 -5.92 10.81 2.76
N VAL A 56 -5.19 9.82 2.27
CA VAL A 56 -4.94 9.65 0.83
C VAL A 56 -6.24 9.42 0.08
N LEU A 57 -7.16 8.64 0.65
CA LEU A 57 -8.43 8.27 0.02
C LEU A 57 -9.56 9.27 0.25
N GLU A 58 -9.41 10.22 1.17
CA GLU A 58 -10.37 11.31 1.37
C GLU A 58 -10.58 12.10 0.08
N GLY A 59 -11.85 12.33 -0.29
CA GLY A 59 -12.21 13.03 -1.53
C GLY A 59 -12.12 12.20 -2.81
N LEU A 60 -11.89 10.89 -2.72
CA LEU A 60 -12.00 9.94 -3.84
C LEU A 60 -13.35 9.18 -3.83
N ASP A 61 -14.34 9.69 -3.11
CA ASP A 61 -15.70 9.12 -3.05
C ASP A 61 -16.35 9.03 -4.44
N CYS A 62 -15.98 9.94 -5.34
CA CYS A 62 -16.42 9.92 -6.75
C CYS A 62 -16.02 8.62 -7.48
N LEU A 63 -14.98 7.92 -7.01
CA LEU A 63 -14.57 6.61 -7.51
C LEU A 63 -15.37 5.46 -6.86
N GLY A 64 -16.25 5.77 -5.91
CA GLY A 64 -17.02 4.77 -5.18
C GLY A 64 -16.20 4.00 -4.14
N ILE A 65 -15.13 4.61 -3.63
CA ILE A 65 -14.30 4.05 -2.56
C ILE A 65 -14.95 4.33 -1.21
N GLU A 66 -15.13 3.27 -0.42
CA GLU A 66 -15.65 3.37 0.94
C GLU A 66 -14.79 2.53 1.89
N ILE A 67 -14.13 3.18 2.85
CA ILE A 67 -13.23 2.52 3.82
C ILE A 67 -13.96 2.19 5.11
N ASP A 68 -13.71 1.00 5.63
CA ASP A 68 -13.96 0.68 7.04
C ASP A 68 -12.90 1.36 7.90
N LYS A 69 -13.25 2.52 8.47
CA LYS A 69 -12.33 3.38 9.23
C LYS A 69 -11.70 2.66 10.42
N ALA A 70 -12.50 1.89 11.17
CA ALA A 70 -12.03 1.19 12.36
C ALA A 70 -11.04 0.10 11.97
N LYS A 71 -11.38 -0.70 10.98
CA LYS A 71 -10.52 -1.76 10.45
C LYS A 71 -9.24 -1.19 9.86
N ASN A 72 -9.33 -0.12 9.05
CA ASN A 72 -8.18 0.56 8.47
C ASN A 72 -7.22 1.07 9.54
N LEU A 73 -7.70 1.78 10.55
CA LEU A 73 -6.85 2.32 11.62
C LEU A 73 -6.21 1.22 12.47
N GLY A 74 -6.89 0.10 12.66
CA GLY A 74 -6.37 -1.07 13.39
C GLY A 74 -5.40 -1.94 12.60
N THR A 75 -5.38 -1.83 11.26
CA THR A 75 -4.59 -2.71 10.40
C THR A 75 -3.12 -2.28 10.31
N ARG A 76 -2.21 -3.26 10.48
CA ARG A 76 -0.74 -3.13 10.39
C ARG A 76 -0.17 -4.36 9.67
N SER A 77 1.08 -4.29 9.21
CA SER A 77 1.78 -5.38 8.51
C SER A 77 1.68 -6.75 9.17
N LYS A 78 1.74 -6.80 10.50
CA LYS A 78 1.62 -8.04 11.30
C LYS A 78 0.30 -8.81 11.12
N HIS A 79 -0.73 -8.17 10.55
CA HIS A 79 -2.04 -8.79 10.33
C HIS A 79 -2.13 -9.53 8.98
N GLY A 80 -1.08 -9.45 8.16
CA GLY A 80 -1.08 -10.02 6.81
C GLY A 80 -2.01 -9.26 5.85
N GLU A 81 -2.29 -9.87 4.71
CA GLU A 81 -3.21 -9.32 3.72
C GLU A 81 -4.58 -9.00 4.33
N THR A 82 -5.02 -7.78 4.23
CA THR A 82 -6.24 -7.31 4.87
C THR A 82 -7.04 -6.42 3.91
N LEU A 83 -8.28 -6.80 3.63
CA LEU A 83 -9.27 -5.94 2.96
C LEU A 83 -9.75 -4.89 3.96
N ILE A 84 -9.51 -3.61 3.67
CA ILE A 84 -9.84 -2.46 4.54
C ILE A 84 -10.98 -1.59 4.00
N SER A 85 -11.57 -1.93 2.85
CA SER A 85 -12.79 -1.31 2.35
C SER A 85 -14.03 -2.01 2.91
N THR A 86 -15.18 -1.30 2.91
CA THR A 86 -16.47 -1.86 3.25
C THR A 86 -16.98 -2.80 2.13
N PRO A 87 -17.97 -3.67 2.40
CA PRO A 87 -18.63 -4.46 1.35
C PRO A 87 -19.35 -3.60 0.30
N ALA A 88 -19.74 -2.37 0.63
CA ALA A 88 -20.43 -1.44 -0.27
C ALA A 88 -19.46 -0.72 -1.22
N SER A 89 -18.17 -0.74 -0.93
CA SER A 89 -17.14 -0.10 -1.78
C SER A 89 -17.09 -0.74 -3.17
N LYS A 90 -17.18 0.09 -4.20
CA LYS A 90 -17.04 -0.34 -5.60
C LYS A 90 -15.61 -0.78 -5.92
N ILE A 91 -14.63 -0.03 -5.42
CA ILE A 91 -13.21 -0.36 -5.54
C ILE A 91 -12.77 -0.99 -4.22
N LYS A 92 -12.21 -2.19 -4.27
CA LYS A 92 -11.66 -2.85 -3.09
C LYS A 92 -10.37 -2.17 -2.67
N VAL A 93 -10.16 -2.00 -1.37
CA VAL A 93 -8.93 -1.44 -0.84
C VAL A 93 -8.27 -2.44 0.08
N PHE A 94 -7.05 -2.82 -0.25
CA PHE A 94 -6.26 -3.78 0.52
C PHE A 94 -5.06 -3.09 1.17
N MET A 95 -4.65 -3.61 2.31
CA MET A 95 -3.31 -3.50 2.83
C MET A 95 -2.65 -4.87 2.67
N ILE A 96 -1.52 -4.93 1.94
CA ILE A 96 -0.79 -6.16 1.68
C ILE A 96 0.67 -5.96 2.09
N PRO A 97 1.19 -6.70 3.08
CA PRO A 97 2.60 -6.61 3.46
C PRO A 97 3.51 -7.10 2.33
N THR A 98 4.60 -6.38 2.13
CA THR A 98 5.70 -6.84 1.27
C THR A 98 6.70 -7.67 2.08
N ASN A 99 7.34 -8.60 1.41
CA ASN A 99 8.45 -9.38 1.97
C ASN A 99 9.67 -9.28 1.06
N GLU A 100 10.29 -8.10 1.04
CA GLU A 100 11.46 -7.81 0.22
C GLU A 100 12.67 -8.62 0.68
N GLU A 101 12.74 -8.95 1.97
CA GLU A 101 13.84 -9.73 2.55
C GLU A 101 13.88 -11.14 1.96
N LEU A 102 12.72 -11.76 1.72
CA LEU A 102 12.66 -13.09 1.13
C LEU A 102 13.21 -13.11 -0.30
N VAL A 103 12.85 -12.11 -1.11
CA VAL A 103 13.38 -11.95 -2.47
C VAL A 103 14.89 -11.81 -2.43
N PHE A 104 15.40 -10.92 -1.57
CA PHE A 104 16.83 -10.69 -1.42
C PHE A 104 17.59 -11.97 -1.00
N VAL A 105 17.06 -12.72 -0.04
CA VAL A 105 17.67 -13.97 0.42
C VAL A 105 17.70 -15.02 -0.71
N GLU A 106 16.61 -15.17 -1.45
CA GLU A 106 16.56 -16.11 -2.58
C GLU A 106 17.51 -15.71 -3.71
N ASP A 107 17.63 -14.43 -4.02
CA ASP A 107 18.61 -13.93 -5.00
C ASP A 107 20.04 -14.26 -4.58
N VAL A 108 20.42 -13.99 -3.34
CA VAL A 108 21.74 -14.30 -2.82
C VAL A 108 22.03 -15.80 -2.89
N VAL A 109 21.11 -16.64 -2.47
CA VAL A 109 21.25 -18.10 -2.53
C VAL A 109 21.36 -18.58 -3.98
N GLY A 110 20.55 -18.02 -4.88
CA GLY A 110 20.60 -18.34 -6.31
C GLY A 110 21.93 -17.97 -6.94
N ILE A 111 22.47 -16.78 -6.61
CA ILE A 111 23.80 -16.33 -7.09
C ILE A 111 24.90 -17.26 -6.57
N LEU A 112 24.91 -17.59 -5.28
CA LEU A 112 25.91 -18.48 -4.68
C LEU A 112 25.88 -19.88 -5.29
N ASN A 113 24.70 -20.39 -5.61
CA ASN A 113 24.50 -21.69 -6.24
C ASN A 113 24.66 -21.66 -7.77
N LYS A 114 24.91 -20.48 -8.37
CA LYS A 114 25.01 -20.26 -9.83
C LYS A 114 23.74 -20.71 -10.59
N THR A 115 22.59 -20.54 -9.95
CA THR A 115 21.25 -20.83 -10.51
C THR A 115 20.46 -19.55 -10.82
N TYR A 116 20.96 -18.40 -10.38
CA TYR A 116 20.38 -17.10 -10.67
C TYR A 116 20.96 -16.55 -11.98
N ASP A 117 20.08 -16.17 -12.89
CA ASP A 117 20.46 -15.53 -14.15
C ASP A 117 19.94 -14.09 -14.17
N ASP A 118 18.61 -13.91 -14.18
CA ASP A 118 17.93 -12.62 -14.20
C ASP A 118 16.66 -12.71 -13.34
N HIS A 119 16.37 -11.67 -12.56
CA HIS A 119 15.18 -11.65 -11.69
C HIS A 119 13.86 -11.82 -12.46
N MET A 120 13.82 -11.49 -13.76
CA MET A 120 12.63 -11.65 -14.60
C MET A 120 12.36 -13.12 -14.98
N VAL A 121 13.37 -13.96 -14.93
CA VAL A 121 13.26 -15.39 -15.32
C VAL A 121 13.53 -16.34 -14.17
N TYR A 122 14.11 -15.87 -13.08
CA TYR A 122 14.40 -16.67 -11.90
C TYR A 122 13.12 -17.23 -11.27
N GLN A 123 13.11 -18.51 -10.97
CA GLN A 123 11.96 -19.22 -10.42
C GLN A 123 12.00 -19.19 -8.89
N TYR A 124 11.46 -18.12 -8.30
CA TYR A 124 11.38 -17.99 -6.85
C TYR A 124 10.54 -19.10 -6.21
N THR A 125 11.00 -19.61 -5.06
CA THR A 125 10.34 -20.73 -4.39
C THR A 125 8.95 -20.37 -3.88
N PHE A 126 8.73 -19.13 -3.47
CA PHE A 126 7.44 -18.63 -3.01
C PHE A 126 6.39 -18.44 -4.12
N LEU A 127 6.79 -18.48 -5.40
CA LEU A 127 5.86 -18.47 -6.54
C LEU A 127 5.34 -19.88 -6.89
N LYS A 128 5.99 -20.92 -6.36
CA LYS A 128 5.55 -22.30 -6.57
C LYS A 128 4.41 -22.59 -5.59
N LYS A 129 3.18 -22.65 -6.11
CA LYS A 129 2.00 -23.15 -5.39
C LYS A 129 1.89 -24.64 -5.54
#